data_e01b61567e21ad72f3adf237bf99235f
#
_entry.id   e01b61567e21ad72f3adf237bf99235f
#
_cell.length_a   1.000
_cell.length_b   1.000
_cell.length_c   1.000
_cell.angle_alpha   90.00
_cell.angle_beta   90.00
_cell.angle_gamma   90.00
#
_symmetry.space_group_name_H-M   'P 1'
#
loop_
_entity.id
_entity.type
_entity.pdbx_description
1 polymer ?
#
loop_
_entity_poly.entity_id
_entity_poly.type
_entity_poly.pdbx_seq_one_letter_code
_entity_poly.pdbx_strand_id
1 'polypeptide(L)'
;MRLAQRRGALLRAGSFAFTTLALCASAFAAETTYQRLLHASDEPQNWLMRMGNYSNWNYSTLSEINRANVANLKVKFMLSLADPARPSKATQYFTPLVEDGFMYVSNQYHQYWKLDVRGGTPKVVWKYDAKVQGGGKSAHSVALLGNNLYFNTGNDSPNPRLVALDKNSGEVVFDVSTNIPEAPNQGHSSAPLAVKDKIIVGSSPRNEIGRGYVSAYTADTGKLLWKFLVVPDPGQPGSESWSDPRTIPTGGGGVWTEPSFDPETNLAYFGTGNPVHMFDPQGRPGDNLYTSSIIALDVDTGQLKWYFQTIPNEAWDYDAVAITQLYNEEINGELRKVIAQTNRNGFFYTWDRANGQFLKGQPFTTVNWTAGLDPKTGKPVDYDPRKTVQDYAGKAVRYGRKAIDVRPAHYGMPTFMPNTYDPTRHLTYFNAMIGEANYFNSRPADPAKGTPGTGFREIYCGEHTKDDAVEPIVRNVTNPNCKVSHGLLGGIDARTGDTVKKLESYYPAYSGVLGTAGGLLFMGDIMGKISAFDKDTMQQLWSFDTGTQFAGNPMTYSVDGKQYIALTLGGRPGRDEASFPEAMELGQSVMLMVFGL
;
A
#
# COMPACT_ATOMS: atom_id res chain seq x y z
N MET A 1 54.85 -83.84 11.02
CA MET A 1 55.66 -82.83 11.70
C MET A 1 55.16 -81.45 11.33
N ARG A 2 54.78 -80.64 12.33
CA ARG A 2 54.36 -79.27 12.36
C ARG A 2 52.94 -78.92 11.86
N LEU A 3 52.13 -78.66 12.87
CA LEU A 3 50.82 -78.00 12.88
C LEU A 3 50.88 -76.55 12.32
N ALA A 4 49.84 -76.15 11.61
CA ALA A 4 49.54 -74.75 11.38
C ALA A 4 48.11 -74.44 11.88
N GLN A 5 48.04 -73.59 12.90
CA GLN A 5 46.81 -73.10 13.52
C GLN A 5 46.09 -72.10 12.60
N ARG A 6 44.79 -72.29 12.38
CA ARG A 6 43.88 -71.30 11.81
C ARG A 6 43.27 -70.49 12.95
N ARG A 7 43.53 -69.23 12.96
CA ARG A 7 42.79 -68.24 13.80
C ARG A 7 41.52 -67.76 13.08
N GLY A 8 40.40 -68.02 13.69
CA GLY A 8 39.12 -67.50 13.23
C GLY A 8 38.96 -66.02 13.65
N ALA A 9 38.56 -65.18 12.71
CA ALA A 9 38.19 -63.81 12.96
C ALA A 9 36.67 -63.70 13.24
N LEU A 10 36.32 -63.26 14.45
CA LEU A 10 34.94 -62.90 14.81
C LEU A 10 34.62 -61.55 14.21
N LEU A 11 33.70 -61.48 13.28
CA LEU A 11 33.05 -60.26 12.86
C LEU A 11 32.04 -59.85 13.92
N ARG A 12 32.31 -58.73 14.60
CA ARG A 12 31.29 -58.00 15.43
C ARG A 12 30.44 -57.15 14.50
N ALA A 13 29.17 -57.48 14.38
CA ALA A 13 28.15 -56.64 13.78
C ALA A 13 27.85 -55.46 14.75
N GLY A 14 28.30 -54.29 14.40
CA GLY A 14 27.91 -53.06 15.09
C GLY A 14 26.54 -52.60 14.63
N SER A 15 25.54 -52.68 15.49
CA SER A 15 24.23 -52.09 15.28
C SER A 15 24.34 -50.55 15.38
N PHE A 16 24.25 -49.86 14.24
CA PHE A 16 24.04 -48.44 14.23
C PHE A 16 22.56 -48.15 14.58
N ALA A 17 22.30 -47.69 15.78
CA ALA A 17 21.01 -47.13 16.15
C ALA A 17 20.91 -45.75 15.50
N PHE A 18 20.09 -45.63 14.46
CA PHE A 18 19.64 -44.33 13.97
C PHE A 18 18.70 -43.73 15.01
N THR A 19 19.21 -42.76 15.80
CA THR A 19 18.40 -41.90 16.65
C THR A 19 17.70 -40.92 15.71
N THR A 20 16.45 -41.17 15.35
CA THR A 20 15.55 -40.17 14.76
C THR A 20 15.32 -39.11 15.81
N LEU A 21 16.02 -37.96 15.71
CA LEU A 21 15.61 -36.75 16.39
C LEU A 21 14.24 -36.34 15.80
N ALA A 22 13.19 -36.65 16.53
CA ALA A 22 11.91 -35.97 16.30
C ALA A 22 12.14 -34.50 16.63
N LEU A 23 12.25 -33.67 15.58
CA LEU A 23 12.11 -32.21 15.76
C LEU A 23 10.71 -31.98 16.33
N CYS A 24 10.64 -31.71 17.63
CA CYS A 24 9.46 -31.11 18.21
C CYS A 24 9.25 -29.79 17.47
N ALA A 25 8.22 -29.69 16.64
CA ALA A 25 7.81 -28.44 16.05
C ALA A 25 7.63 -27.44 17.20
N SER A 26 8.43 -26.38 17.20
CA SER A 26 8.36 -25.37 18.26
C SER A 26 6.96 -24.82 18.35
N ALA A 27 6.41 -24.73 19.55
CA ALA A 27 5.09 -24.13 19.81
C ALA A 27 5.08 -22.61 19.53
N PHE A 28 6.24 -22.03 19.24
CA PHE A 28 6.47 -20.60 19.07
C PHE A 28 7.17 -20.34 17.74
N ALA A 29 6.85 -19.21 17.10
CA ALA A 29 7.62 -18.69 15.99
C ALA A 29 9.03 -18.29 16.47
N ALA A 30 10.03 -18.43 15.59
CA ALA A 30 11.36 -17.93 15.85
C ALA A 30 11.36 -16.40 16.00
N GLU A 31 12.43 -15.86 16.59
CA GLU A 31 12.60 -14.42 16.69
C GLU A 31 12.70 -13.78 15.29
N THR A 32 11.96 -12.69 15.05
CA THR A 32 12.02 -11.92 13.80
C THR A 32 13.12 -10.88 13.89
N THR A 33 14.38 -11.31 13.78
CA THR A 33 15.51 -10.36 13.85
C THR A 33 15.52 -9.39 12.67
N TYR A 34 16.18 -8.24 12.83
CA TYR A 34 16.40 -7.31 11.72
C TYR A 34 17.13 -7.99 10.55
N GLN A 35 18.11 -8.87 10.83
CA GLN A 35 18.81 -9.64 9.80
C GLN A 35 17.84 -10.55 9.04
N ARG A 36 16.91 -11.20 9.73
CA ARG A 36 15.88 -12.02 9.09
C ARG A 36 14.98 -11.20 8.17
N LEU A 37 14.62 -9.96 8.56
CA LEU A 37 13.84 -9.06 7.72
C LEU A 37 14.61 -8.58 6.48
N LEU A 38 15.93 -8.34 6.58
CA LEU A 38 16.78 -8.01 5.42
C LEU A 38 16.80 -9.13 4.38
N HIS A 39 16.69 -10.38 4.83
CA HIS A 39 16.71 -11.59 4.02
C HIS A 39 15.33 -12.24 3.86
N ALA A 40 14.24 -11.47 4.06
CA ALA A 40 12.89 -12.02 3.99
C ALA A 40 12.57 -12.73 2.67
N SER A 41 13.17 -12.30 1.56
CA SER A 41 13.01 -12.96 0.25
C SER A 41 13.64 -14.37 0.18
N ASP A 42 14.57 -14.70 1.09
CA ASP A 42 15.22 -16.01 1.17
C ASP A 42 14.37 -17.04 1.93
N GLU A 43 13.29 -16.58 2.55
CA GLU A 43 12.30 -17.37 3.27
C GLU A 43 10.92 -17.35 2.57
N PRO A 44 10.78 -17.84 1.34
CA PRO A 44 9.53 -17.70 0.57
C PRO A 44 8.33 -18.43 1.19
N GLN A 45 8.56 -19.37 2.12
CA GLN A 45 7.51 -20.03 2.91
C GLN A 45 6.84 -19.06 3.89
N ASN A 46 7.49 -17.95 4.24
CA ASN A 46 7.02 -16.89 5.11
C ASN A 46 6.55 -15.66 4.31
N TRP A 47 5.80 -14.78 4.98
CA TRP A 47 5.43 -13.46 4.48
C TRP A 47 5.59 -12.47 5.63
N LEU A 48 6.83 -11.99 5.85
CA LEU A 48 7.23 -11.29 7.08
C LEU A 48 6.92 -9.79 7.09
N MET A 49 6.59 -9.23 5.93
CA MET A 49 6.24 -7.81 5.74
C MET A 49 5.09 -7.67 4.75
N ARG A 50 4.35 -6.58 4.80
CA ARG A 50 3.15 -6.38 3.97
C ARG A 50 3.38 -6.66 2.48
N MET A 51 4.54 -6.22 1.91
CA MET A 51 4.91 -6.45 0.52
C MET A 51 5.98 -7.53 0.34
N GLY A 52 6.16 -8.42 1.32
CA GLY A 52 7.12 -9.51 1.30
C GLY A 52 8.56 -9.13 1.67
N ASN A 53 9.04 -7.94 1.27
CA ASN A 53 10.39 -7.47 1.58
C ASN A 53 10.47 -5.93 1.66
N TYR A 54 11.61 -5.39 2.10
CA TYR A 54 11.84 -3.95 2.21
C TYR A 54 11.82 -3.19 0.88
N SER A 55 12.03 -3.88 -0.23
CA SER A 55 11.96 -3.31 -1.57
C SER A 55 10.53 -3.22 -2.13
N ASN A 56 9.54 -3.67 -1.36
CA ASN A 56 8.12 -3.67 -1.73
C ASN A 56 7.82 -4.40 -3.05
N TRP A 57 8.46 -5.55 -3.28
CA TRP A 57 8.27 -6.28 -4.54
C TRP A 57 6.90 -6.94 -4.67
N ASN A 58 6.25 -7.26 -3.56
CA ASN A 58 4.98 -8.00 -3.53
C ASN A 58 5.02 -9.26 -4.44
N TYR A 59 6.16 -9.94 -4.41
CA TYR A 59 6.52 -11.06 -5.26
C TYR A 59 7.04 -12.23 -4.42
N SER A 60 6.67 -13.44 -4.80
CA SER A 60 7.14 -14.68 -4.14
C SER A 60 7.84 -15.60 -5.13
N THR A 61 8.93 -16.22 -4.68
CA THR A 61 9.63 -17.28 -5.42
C THR A 61 8.95 -18.65 -5.33
N LEU A 62 7.85 -18.79 -4.57
CA LEU A 62 7.04 -20.01 -4.54
C LEU A 62 6.43 -20.28 -5.93
N SER A 63 6.41 -21.55 -6.33
CA SER A 63 5.98 -21.99 -7.67
C SER A 63 5.19 -23.30 -7.70
N GLU A 64 4.81 -23.85 -6.53
CA GLU A 64 3.95 -25.03 -6.50
C GLU A 64 2.61 -24.74 -7.19
N ILE A 65 1.99 -23.60 -6.86
CA ILE A 65 0.83 -23.08 -7.61
C ILE A 65 1.36 -22.37 -8.85
N ASN A 66 1.01 -22.90 -10.04
CA ASN A 66 1.53 -22.44 -11.31
C ASN A 66 0.48 -22.53 -12.42
N ARG A 67 0.86 -22.13 -13.63
CA ARG A 67 -0.03 -22.11 -14.80
C ARG A 67 -0.74 -23.43 -15.08
N ALA A 68 -0.07 -24.56 -14.84
CA ALA A 68 -0.60 -25.87 -15.17
C ALA A 68 -1.67 -26.38 -14.18
N ASN A 69 -1.65 -25.87 -12.93
CA ASN A 69 -2.49 -26.38 -11.86
C ASN A 69 -3.40 -25.35 -11.18
N VAL A 70 -3.23 -24.05 -11.48
CA VAL A 70 -4.00 -22.99 -10.83
C VAL A 70 -5.52 -23.14 -10.98
N ALA A 71 -5.98 -23.78 -12.07
CA ALA A 71 -7.39 -24.09 -12.26
C ALA A 71 -7.98 -25.03 -11.19
N ASN A 72 -7.12 -25.73 -10.45
CA ASN A 72 -7.52 -26.64 -9.37
C ASN A 72 -7.55 -25.98 -7.98
N LEU A 73 -7.25 -24.68 -7.87
CA LEU A 73 -7.31 -23.95 -6.61
C LEU A 73 -8.69 -24.04 -5.98
N LYS A 74 -8.70 -24.35 -4.69
CA LYS A 74 -9.90 -24.48 -3.87
C LYS A 74 -9.73 -23.74 -2.56
N VAL A 75 -10.82 -23.29 -1.98
CA VAL A 75 -10.83 -22.79 -0.60
C VAL A 75 -10.42 -23.92 0.33
N LYS A 76 -9.36 -23.69 1.12
CA LYS A 76 -8.89 -24.62 2.16
C LYS A 76 -9.58 -24.34 3.49
N PHE A 77 -9.67 -23.06 3.84
CA PHE A 77 -10.44 -22.63 4.97
C PHE A 77 -10.87 -21.15 4.84
N MET A 78 -11.88 -20.81 5.60
CA MET A 78 -12.34 -19.44 5.84
C MET A 78 -12.47 -19.23 7.34
N LEU A 79 -12.14 -18.02 7.82
CA LEU A 79 -12.33 -17.63 9.21
C LEU A 79 -13.06 -16.29 9.25
N SER A 80 -14.20 -16.25 9.96
CA SER A 80 -14.87 -14.96 10.22
C SER A 80 -14.02 -14.10 11.16
N LEU A 81 -13.77 -12.86 10.73
CA LEU A 81 -13.11 -11.83 11.51
C LEU A 81 -14.12 -10.77 11.99
N ALA A 82 -15.41 -11.01 11.76
CA ALA A 82 -16.47 -10.08 12.14
C ALA A 82 -16.52 -9.91 13.66
N ASP A 83 -16.84 -8.70 14.10
CA ASP A 83 -17.20 -8.42 15.49
C ASP A 83 -18.74 -8.40 15.59
N PRO A 84 -19.36 -9.37 16.28
CA PRO A 84 -20.82 -9.44 16.37
C PRO A 84 -21.44 -8.25 17.12
N ALA A 85 -20.64 -7.52 17.91
CA ALA A 85 -21.09 -6.34 18.65
C ALA A 85 -21.01 -5.04 17.84
N ARG A 86 -20.41 -5.05 16.64
CA ARG A 86 -20.15 -3.86 15.83
C ARG A 86 -20.63 -4.06 14.38
N PRO A 87 -21.18 -3.02 13.72
CA PRO A 87 -21.66 -3.14 12.35
C PRO A 87 -20.52 -3.40 11.36
N SER A 88 -20.79 -4.19 10.32
CA SER A 88 -19.80 -4.59 9.30
C SER A 88 -19.51 -3.50 8.24
N LYS A 89 -19.86 -2.23 8.47
CA LYS A 89 -19.81 -1.15 7.48
C LYS A 89 -18.42 -0.59 7.17
N ALA A 90 -17.35 -1.31 7.47
CA ALA A 90 -16.01 -0.78 7.40
C ALA A 90 -15.13 -1.52 6.40
N THR A 91 -14.17 -0.81 5.80
CA THR A 91 -13.30 -1.34 4.76
C THR A 91 -12.12 -2.11 5.35
N GLN A 92 -11.88 -3.31 4.82
CA GLN A 92 -10.80 -4.20 5.22
C GLN A 92 -9.65 -4.12 4.21
N TYR A 93 -8.53 -3.52 4.61
CA TYR A 93 -7.32 -3.36 3.78
C TYR A 93 -6.18 -4.28 4.19
N PHE A 94 -6.38 -5.10 5.21
CA PHE A 94 -5.31 -5.81 5.89
C PHE A 94 -4.68 -6.90 5.00
N THR A 95 -3.34 -6.92 4.93
CA THR A 95 -2.55 -8.02 4.38
C THR A 95 -2.08 -8.89 5.53
N PRO A 96 -2.45 -10.19 5.60
CA PRO A 96 -1.93 -11.09 6.62
C PRO A 96 -0.41 -11.24 6.54
N LEU A 97 0.26 -11.44 7.68
CA LEU A 97 1.66 -11.87 7.72
C LEU A 97 1.72 -13.33 8.16
N VAL A 98 2.70 -14.06 7.65
CA VAL A 98 2.96 -15.43 8.06
C VAL A 98 4.42 -15.61 8.44
N GLU A 99 4.65 -16.19 9.62
CA GLU A 99 5.94 -16.52 10.17
C GLU A 99 5.90 -17.92 10.78
N ASP A 100 6.70 -18.84 10.23
CA ASP A 100 6.90 -20.22 10.74
C ASP A 100 5.58 -20.98 10.97
N GLY A 101 4.62 -20.80 10.05
CA GLY A 101 3.29 -21.42 10.11
C GLY A 101 2.31 -20.74 11.09
N PHE A 102 2.66 -19.58 11.61
CA PHE A 102 1.73 -18.72 12.33
C PHE A 102 1.31 -17.51 11.48
N MET A 103 0.02 -17.27 11.40
CA MET A 103 -0.55 -16.15 10.65
C MET A 103 -1.05 -15.07 11.60
N TYR A 104 -0.72 -13.83 11.31
CA TYR A 104 -1.23 -12.64 12.01
C TYR A 104 -2.23 -11.93 11.12
N VAL A 105 -3.43 -11.69 11.64
CA VAL A 105 -4.53 -11.07 10.89
C VAL A 105 -5.31 -10.12 11.79
N SER A 106 -5.95 -9.13 11.18
CA SER A 106 -6.77 -8.14 11.87
C SER A 106 -8.07 -7.86 11.14
N ASN A 107 -9.04 -7.30 11.85
CA ASN A 107 -10.23 -6.71 11.25
C ASN A 107 -10.21 -5.17 11.30
N GLN A 108 -11.25 -4.54 10.76
CA GLN A 108 -11.42 -3.09 10.70
C GLN A 108 -11.60 -2.39 12.07
N TYR A 109 -11.75 -3.15 13.14
CA TYR A 109 -11.89 -2.63 14.52
C TYR A 109 -10.61 -2.77 15.34
N HIS A 110 -9.47 -3.05 14.65
CA HIS A 110 -8.20 -3.28 15.32
C HIS A 110 -8.26 -4.40 16.37
N GLN A 111 -9.03 -5.45 16.03
CA GLN A 111 -8.90 -6.73 16.70
C GLN A 111 -7.90 -7.57 15.94
N TYR A 112 -6.94 -8.17 16.63
CA TYR A 112 -5.83 -8.92 16.07
C TYR A 112 -5.90 -10.37 16.51
N TRP A 113 -5.52 -11.28 15.62
CA TRP A 113 -5.42 -12.71 15.91
C TRP A 113 -4.05 -13.24 15.50
N LYS A 114 -3.52 -14.14 16.31
CA LYS A 114 -2.49 -15.09 15.88
C LYS A 114 -3.17 -16.44 15.65
N LEU A 115 -2.94 -16.99 14.48
CA LEU A 115 -3.49 -18.28 14.07
C LEU A 115 -2.34 -19.26 13.83
N ASP A 116 -2.44 -20.49 14.33
CA ASP A 116 -1.62 -21.60 13.86
C ASP A 116 -2.30 -22.18 12.62
N VAL A 117 -1.65 -22.04 11.45
CA VAL A 117 -2.16 -22.49 10.15
C VAL A 117 -1.50 -23.80 9.68
N ARG A 118 -0.69 -24.42 10.51
CA ARG A 118 -0.13 -25.74 10.28
C ARG A 118 -1.22 -26.80 10.39
N GLY A 119 -1.18 -27.82 9.52
CA GLY A 119 -2.17 -28.90 9.54
C GLY A 119 -3.52 -28.60 8.90
N GLY A 120 -3.63 -27.52 8.11
CA GLY A 120 -4.75 -27.27 7.19
C GLY A 120 -6.03 -26.64 7.79
N THR A 121 -6.19 -26.67 9.12
CA THR A 121 -7.31 -25.99 9.81
C THR A 121 -6.72 -24.95 10.77
N PRO A 122 -7.12 -23.66 10.66
CA PRO A 122 -6.56 -22.62 11.51
C PRO A 122 -7.00 -22.79 12.95
N LYS A 123 -6.07 -22.65 13.90
CA LYS A 123 -6.34 -22.62 15.33
C LYS A 123 -5.99 -21.26 15.88
N VAL A 124 -6.91 -20.63 16.61
CA VAL A 124 -6.64 -19.36 17.29
C VAL A 124 -5.67 -19.62 18.44
N VAL A 125 -4.50 -18.99 18.40
CA VAL A 125 -3.51 -19.03 19.48
C VAL A 125 -3.85 -17.97 20.52
N TRP A 126 -4.05 -16.73 20.06
CA TRP A 126 -4.54 -15.62 20.89
C TRP A 126 -5.37 -14.63 20.06
N LYS A 127 -6.15 -13.81 20.75
CA LYS A 127 -6.91 -12.68 20.21
C LYS A 127 -6.66 -11.47 21.11
N TYR A 128 -6.43 -10.31 20.48
CA TYR A 128 -6.28 -9.02 21.16
C TYR A 128 -7.27 -8.00 20.58
N ASP A 129 -7.89 -7.17 21.41
CA ASP A 129 -8.76 -6.06 21.00
C ASP A 129 -8.15 -4.74 21.48
N ALA A 130 -7.74 -3.89 20.55
CA ALA A 130 -7.13 -2.58 20.85
C ALA A 130 -8.12 -1.55 21.42
N LYS A 131 -9.41 -1.90 21.57
CA LYS A 131 -10.46 -1.04 22.14
C LYS A 131 -10.57 0.32 21.46
N VAL A 132 -10.36 0.36 20.14
CA VAL A 132 -10.46 1.59 19.36
C VAL A 132 -11.92 2.04 19.34
N GLN A 133 -12.16 3.29 19.74
CA GLN A 133 -13.47 3.94 19.64
C GLN A 133 -13.69 4.41 18.19
N GLY A 134 -14.85 4.19 17.66
CA GLY A 134 -15.12 4.36 16.24
C GLY A 134 -14.69 3.09 15.50
N GLY A 135 -14.06 3.23 14.41
CA GLY A 135 -13.61 2.13 13.57
C GLY A 135 -14.39 2.08 12.29
N GLY A 136 -13.66 2.08 11.21
CA GLY A 136 -14.20 2.11 9.88
C GLY A 136 -13.18 1.61 8.87
N LYS A 137 -11.89 1.64 9.21
CA LYS A 137 -10.81 1.20 8.32
C LYS A 137 -9.76 0.44 9.11
N SER A 138 -9.42 -0.76 8.67
CA SER A 138 -8.27 -1.48 9.22
C SER A 138 -6.97 -0.75 8.91
N ALA A 139 -5.92 -1.00 9.71
CA ALA A 139 -4.56 -0.77 9.25
C ALA A 139 -4.28 -1.67 8.03
N HIS A 140 -3.28 -1.31 7.23
CA HIS A 140 -2.93 -2.09 6.04
C HIS A 140 -2.24 -3.41 6.40
N SER A 141 -1.50 -3.48 7.51
CA SER A 141 -0.88 -4.68 8.09
C SER A 141 -0.30 -4.36 9.46
N VAL A 142 0.51 -5.28 9.98
CA VAL A 142 1.34 -5.14 11.18
C VAL A 142 2.82 -5.19 10.80
N ALA A 143 3.72 -4.93 11.75
CA ALA A 143 5.14 -5.20 11.62
C ALA A 143 5.60 -6.21 12.66
N LEU A 144 6.60 -7.01 12.32
CA LEU A 144 7.26 -7.96 13.21
C LEU A 144 8.70 -7.53 13.45
N LEU A 145 9.15 -7.54 14.71
CA LEU A 145 10.56 -7.34 15.06
C LEU A 145 10.84 -7.95 16.43
N GLY A 146 11.91 -8.73 16.54
CA GLY A 146 12.21 -9.47 17.75
C GLY A 146 11.10 -10.47 18.09
N ASN A 147 10.64 -10.43 19.31
CA ASN A 147 9.48 -11.20 19.77
C ASN A 147 8.18 -10.39 19.79
N ASN A 148 8.16 -9.24 19.13
CA ASN A 148 7.02 -8.34 19.17
C ASN A 148 6.32 -8.21 17.81
N LEU A 149 5.01 -7.97 17.89
CA LEU A 149 4.14 -7.53 16.82
C LEU A 149 3.73 -6.08 17.09
N TYR A 150 3.88 -5.23 16.09
CA TYR A 150 3.58 -3.78 16.20
C TYR A 150 2.44 -3.40 15.25
N PHE A 151 1.56 -2.54 15.73
CA PHE A 151 0.50 -1.97 14.90
C PHE A 151 0.15 -0.55 15.33
N ASN A 152 -0.40 0.19 14.38
CA ASN A 152 -0.97 1.51 14.62
C ASN A 152 -2.48 1.41 14.78
N THR A 153 -3.08 2.31 15.56
CA THR A 153 -4.53 2.50 15.52
C THR A 153 -4.88 3.43 14.35
N GLY A 154 -5.97 3.08 13.64
CA GLY A 154 -6.34 3.69 12.36
C GLY A 154 -6.83 5.13 12.42
N ASN A 155 -7.14 5.68 11.26
CA ASN A 155 -7.56 7.08 11.05
C ASN A 155 -8.77 7.53 11.84
N ASP A 156 -9.65 6.61 12.22
CA ASP A 156 -10.89 6.96 12.93
C ASP A 156 -10.70 7.01 14.45
N SER A 157 -9.49 6.73 14.96
CA SER A 157 -9.20 6.82 16.38
C SER A 157 -8.95 8.28 16.79
N PRO A 158 -9.68 8.82 17.77
CA PRO A 158 -9.41 10.15 18.31
C PRO A 158 -8.04 10.24 19.01
N ASN A 159 -7.51 9.09 19.45
CA ASN A 159 -6.21 8.96 20.12
C ASN A 159 -5.37 7.93 19.36
N PRO A 160 -4.63 8.34 18.33
CA PRO A 160 -3.78 7.43 17.59
C PRO A 160 -2.65 6.91 18.48
N ARG A 161 -2.37 5.62 18.38
CA ARG A 161 -1.40 4.92 19.20
C ARG A 161 -0.52 4.00 18.37
N LEU A 162 0.70 3.77 18.84
CA LEU A 162 1.54 2.65 18.47
C LEU A 162 1.51 1.63 19.60
N VAL A 163 1.15 0.40 19.28
CA VAL A 163 1.03 -0.69 20.23
C VAL A 163 1.99 -1.81 19.86
N ALA A 164 2.69 -2.35 20.85
CA ALA A 164 3.48 -3.58 20.71
C ALA A 164 2.87 -4.69 21.56
N LEU A 165 2.70 -5.85 20.95
CA LEU A 165 2.31 -7.08 21.64
C LEU A 165 3.46 -8.08 21.58
N ASP A 166 3.68 -8.83 22.66
CA ASP A 166 4.47 -10.06 22.56
C ASP A 166 3.76 -11.02 21.58
N LYS A 167 4.43 -11.37 20.50
CA LYS A 167 3.83 -12.16 19.41
C LYS A 167 3.50 -13.60 19.82
N ASN A 168 4.02 -14.09 20.95
CA ASN A 168 3.76 -15.44 21.43
C ASN A 168 2.55 -15.49 22.36
N SER A 169 2.44 -14.55 23.30
CA SER A 169 1.36 -14.51 24.30
C SER A 169 0.18 -13.61 23.90
N GLY A 170 0.41 -12.59 23.05
CA GLY A 170 -0.58 -11.55 22.73
C GLY A 170 -0.70 -10.47 23.83
N GLU A 171 0.19 -10.49 24.83
CA GLU A 171 0.22 -9.49 25.91
C GLU A 171 0.83 -8.18 25.43
N VAL A 172 0.35 -7.07 26.00
CA VAL A 172 0.84 -5.73 25.67
C VAL A 172 2.23 -5.52 26.24
N VAL A 173 3.20 -5.21 25.38
CA VAL A 173 4.55 -4.80 25.77
C VAL A 173 4.57 -3.30 26.07
N PHE A 174 4.01 -2.51 25.14
CA PHE A 174 3.74 -1.09 25.37
C PHE A 174 2.55 -0.61 24.53
N ASP A 175 1.97 0.50 24.93
CA ASP A 175 0.86 1.19 24.26
C ASP A 175 1.04 2.69 24.44
N VAL A 176 1.54 3.38 23.41
CA VAL A 176 1.95 4.78 23.48
C VAL A 176 1.18 5.65 22.49
N SER A 177 0.88 6.88 22.90
CA SER A 177 0.30 7.88 22.02
C SER A 177 1.31 8.31 20.96
N THR A 178 0.82 8.44 19.71
CA THR A 178 1.59 8.97 18.59
C THR A 178 1.21 10.41 18.26
N ASN A 179 0.35 11.05 19.01
CA ASN A 179 0.02 12.46 18.84
C ASN A 179 1.27 13.33 19.02
N ILE A 180 1.45 14.29 18.11
CA ILE A 180 2.44 15.33 18.22
C ILE A 180 1.75 16.70 18.24
N PRO A 181 2.17 17.65 19.12
CA PRO A 181 1.49 18.95 19.27
C PRO A 181 1.46 19.79 17.99
N GLU A 182 2.51 19.68 17.16
CA GLU A 182 2.68 20.45 15.92
C GLU A 182 1.80 19.95 14.78
N ALA A 183 1.23 18.74 14.91
CA ALA A 183 0.35 18.15 13.90
C ALA A 183 -0.81 17.41 14.57
N PRO A 184 -1.77 18.14 15.16
CA PRO A 184 -2.94 17.55 15.80
C PRO A 184 -3.87 16.90 14.75
N ASN A 185 -4.82 16.09 15.22
CA ASN A 185 -5.86 15.45 14.41
C ASN A 185 -5.32 14.48 13.33
N GLN A 186 -4.29 13.74 13.68
CA GLN A 186 -3.73 12.71 12.82
C GLN A 186 -4.23 11.32 13.20
N GLY A 187 -4.11 10.39 12.27
CA GLY A 187 -4.30 8.96 12.48
C GLY A 187 -3.25 8.19 11.69
N HIS A 188 -3.37 6.87 11.65
CA HIS A 188 -2.45 6.00 10.91
C HIS A 188 -3.22 4.96 10.12
N SER A 189 -2.86 4.78 8.84
CA SER A 189 -3.40 3.72 7.98
C SER A 189 -2.35 2.72 7.58
N SER A 190 -1.10 3.18 7.35
CA SER A 190 0.01 2.32 6.94
C SER A 190 0.37 1.29 8.01
N ALA A 191 0.92 0.17 7.58
CA ALA A 191 1.67 -0.70 8.48
C ALA A 191 2.91 0.05 8.98
N PRO A 192 3.33 -0.15 10.24
CA PRO A 192 4.61 0.35 10.72
C PRO A 192 5.78 -0.26 9.94
N LEU A 193 6.85 0.51 9.72
CA LEU A 193 8.12 -0.02 9.24
C LEU A 193 8.99 -0.40 10.45
N ALA A 194 9.25 -1.70 10.61
CA ALA A 194 10.24 -2.19 11.56
C ALA A 194 11.61 -2.21 10.91
N VAL A 195 12.58 -1.49 11.48
CA VAL A 195 13.94 -1.41 10.94
C VAL A 195 14.95 -1.23 12.05
N LYS A 196 16.01 -2.08 12.07
CA LYS A 196 17.02 -2.09 13.13
C LYS A 196 16.37 -2.31 14.51
N ASP A 197 16.43 -1.30 15.38
CA ASP A 197 15.85 -1.23 16.71
C ASP A 197 14.66 -0.25 16.81
N LYS A 198 14.06 0.10 15.67
CA LYS A 198 13.08 1.17 15.55
C LYS A 198 11.80 0.73 14.85
N ILE A 199 10.73 1.41 15.20
CA ILE A 199 9.44 1.35 14.53
C ILE A 199 9.11 2.74 13.98
N ILE A 200 8.98 2.84 12.65
CA ILE A 200 8.71 4.11 11.97
C ILE A 200 7.27 4.10 11.46
N VAL A 201 6.56 5.19 11.69
CA VAL A 201 5.15 5.35 11.35
C VAL A 201 4.92 6.63 10.57
N GLY A 202 4.10 6.54 9.52
CA GLY A 202 3.54 7.69 8.82
C GLY A 202 2.20 8.09 9.39
N SER A 203 1.85 9.35 9.31
CA SER A 203 0.56 9.88 9.75
C SER A 203 -0.33 10.31 8.60
N SER A 204 -1.62 10.27 8.82
CA SER A 204 -2.63 10.71 7.87
C SER A 204 -3.58 11.72 8.53
N PRO A 205 -3.79 12.90 7.94
CA PRO A 205 -4.73 13.88 8.47
C PRO A 205 -6.14 13.31 8.56
N ARG A 206 -6.78 13.51 9.71
CA ARG A 206 -8.19 13.19 9.87
C ARG A 206 -9.04 14.30 9.25
N ASN A 207 -10.09 13.89 8.51
CA ASN A 207 -11.02 14.82 7.87
C ASN A 207 -10.34 15.86 6.95
N GLU A 208 -9.20 15.47 6.36
CA GLU A 208 -8.46 16.34 5.43
C GLU A 208 -7.99 17.67 6.05
N ILE A 209 -7.96 17.75 7.37
CA ILE A 209 -7.48 18.92 8.12
C ILE A 209 -6.32 18.47 8.97
N GLY A 210 -5.17 19.10 8.77
CA GLY A 210 -3.97 18.80 9.54
C GLY A 210 -2.73 18.79 8.68
N ARG A 211 -1.66 18.26 9.24
CA ARG A 211 -0.32 18.33 8.70
C ARG A 211 0.35 16.98 8.89
N GLY A 212 0.74 16.35 7.78
CA GLY A 212 1.37 15.03 7.81
C GLY A 212 2.74 15.02 8.49
N TYR A 213 3.09 13.90 9.09
CA TYR A 213 4.42 13.67 9.66
C TYR A 213 4.85 12.20 9.54
N VAL A 214 6.16 11.99 9.68
CA VAL A 214 6.76 10.68 9.94
C VAL A 214 7.43 10.73 11.31
N SER A 215 7.30 9.67 12.10
CA SER A 215 7.95 9.59 13.42
C SER A 215 8.52 8.20 13.66
N ALA A 216 9.61 8.12 14.43
CA ALA A 216 10.24 6.88 14.82
C ALA A 216 10.24 6.70 16.32
N TYR A 217 10.06 5.47 16.74
CA TYR A 217 9.99 5.04 18.13
C TYR A 217 10.97 3.89 18.38
N THR A 218 11.48 3.77 19.60
CA THR A 218 12.25 2.57 19.99
C THR A 218 11.34 1.34 19.96
N ALA A 219 11.87 0.22 19.48
CA ALA A 219 11.11 -1.02 19.38
C ALA A 219 10.81 -1.67 20.74
N ASP A 220 11.60 -1.39 21.76
CA ASP A 220 11.46 -1.97 23.10
C ASP A 220 10.43 -1.26 24.00
N THR A 221 10.36 0.07 23.94
CA THR A 221 9.56 0.88 24.89
C THR A 221 8.59 1.84 24.22
N GLY A 222 8.64 1.99 22.90
CA GLY A 222 7.81 2.96 22.19
C GLY A 222 8.20 4.43 22.46
N LYS A 223 9.44 4.69 22.96
CA LYS A 223 9.92 6.05 23.16
C LYS A 223 10.14 6.74 21.82
N LEU A 224 9.58 7.95 21.64
CA LEU A 224 9.81 8.78 20.46
C LEU A 224 11.30 9.12 20.31
N LEU A 225 11.86 8.83 19.14
CA LEU A 225 13.26 9.12 18.78
C LEU A 225 13.40 10.39 17.95
N TRP A 226 12.62 10.50 16.89
CA TRP A 226 12.61 11.64 16.00
C TRP A 226 11.25 11.78 15.30
N LYS A 227 11.00 12.97 14.74
CA LYS A 227 9.86 13.27 13.89
C LYS A 227 10.29 14.15 12.73
N PHE A 228 9.62 14.00 11.58
CA PHE A 228 9.75 14.82 10.39
C PHE A 228 8.36 15.34 10.00
N LEU A 229 8.18 16.65 9.89
CA LEU A 229 6.94 17.28 9.44
C LEU A 229 6.96 17.41 7.91
N VAL A 230 5.95 16.85 7.23
CA VAL A 230 5.87 16.91 5.76
C VAL A 230 5.65 18.34 5.28
N VAL A 231 4.84 19.11 5.98
CA VAL A 231 4.73 20.55 5.78
C VAL A 231 5.60 21.22 6.84
N PRO A 232 6.71 21.88 6.44
CA PRO A 232 7.70 22.38 7.40
C PRO A 232 7.19 23.59 8.20
N ASP A 233 7.75 23.79 9.38
CA ASP A 233 7.49 25.01 10.16
C ASP A 233 8.04 26.25 9.45
N PRO A 234 7.46 27.43 9.66
CA PRO A 234 8.01 28.67 9.13
C PRO A 234 9.49 28.83 9.45
N GLY A 235 10.30 29.15 8.43
CA GLY A 235 11.76 29.29 8.55
C GLY A 235 12.55 27.99 8.40
N GLN A 236 11.88 26.82 8.33
CA GLN A 236 12.55 25.56 7.98
C GLN A 236 12.65 25.40 6.46
N PRO A 237 13.63 24.64 5.95
CA PRO A 237 13.78 24.38 4.51
C PRO A 237 12.47 23.84 3.91
N GLY A 238 12.03 24.44 2.78
CA GLY A 238 10.78 24.10 2.11
C GLY A 238 9.59 24.96 2.53
N SER A 239 9.65 25.66 3.68
CA SER A 239 8.55 26.55 4.12
C SER A 239 8.35 27.76 3.20
N GLU A 240 9.37 28.19 2.49
CA GLU A 240 9.34 29.26 1.49
C GLU A 240 8.41 28.93 0.30
N SER A 241 8.14 27.65 0.06
CA SER A 241 7.21 27.19 -0.97
C SER A 241 5.72 27.38 -0.60
N TRP A 242 5.44 27.84 0.62
CA TRP A 242 4.12 28.18 1.12
C TRP A 242 4.00 29.71 1.18
N SER A 243 3.55 30.33 0.07
CA SER A 243 3.49 31.79 -0.05
C SER A 243 2.57 32.44 0.98
N ASP A 244 1.60 31.70 1.52
CA ASP A 244 0.78 32.11 2.68
C ASP A 244 1.08 31.21 3.88
N PRO A 245 1.90 31.67 4.86
CA PRO A 245 2.26 30.86 6.02
C PRO A 245 1.06 30.45 6.90
N ARG A 246 -0.08 31.10 6.79
CA ARG A 246 -1.31 30.75 7.53
C ARG A 246 -1.87 29.40 7.12
N THR A 247 -1.50 28.89 5.94
CA THR A 247 -1.92 27.58 5.42
C THR A 247 -1.07 26.41 5.94
N ILE A 248 0.11 26.69 6.50
CA ILE A 248 1.05 25.67 6.99
C ILE A 248 0.44 24.74 8.05
N PRO A 249 -0.29 25.22 9.09
CA PRO A 249 -0.80 24.33 10.14
C PRO A 249 -1.82 23.28 9.65
N THR A 250 -2.43 23.52 8.50
CA THR A 250 -3.43 22.61 7.91
C THR A 250 -3.04 22.15 6.51
N GLY A 251 -1.74 22.21 6.18
CA GLY A 251 -1.26 22.08 4.81
C GLY A 251 -1.34 20.69 4.18
N GLY A 252 -1.78 19.66 4.89
CA GLY A 252 -1.94 18.31 4.34
C GLY A 252 -0.64 17.50 4.34
N GLY A 253 -0.38 16.77 3.25
CA GLY A 253 0.85 15.97 3.11
C GLY A 253 0.85 14.68 3.92
N GLY A 254 -0.30 14.00 4.04
CA GLY A 254 -0.39 12.75 4.78
C GLY A 254 0.56 11.67 4.26
N VAL A 255 1.13 10.88 5.16
CA VAL A 255 1.99 9.71 4.87
C VAL A 255 1.22 8.47 5.30
N TRP A 256 0.35 8.00 4.42
CA TRP A 256 -0.65 6.98 4.79
C TRP A 256 -0.46 5.63 4.10
N THR A 257 0.66 5.47 3.39
CA THR A 257 1.08 4.20 2.78
C THR A 257 2.47 3.78 3.29
N GLU A 258 2.83 2.53 3.02
CA GLU A 258 4.06 1.93 3.50
C GLU A 258 5.28 2.45 2.72
N PRO A 259 6.37 2.79 3.42
CA PRO A 259 7.64 3.11 2.79
C PRO A 259 8.32 1.87 2.23
N SER A 260 9.23 2.06 1.27
CA SER A 260 10.32 1.13 1.01
C SER A 260 11.57 1.53 1.79
N PHE A 261 12.49 0.59 2.02
CA PHE A 261 13.73 0.83 2.77
C PHE A 261 14.93 0.23 2.05
N ASP A 262 16.00 1.02 1.92
CA ASP A 262 17.27 0.59 1.36
C ASP A 262 18.33 0.51 2.48
N PRO A 263 18.78 -0.69 2.85
CA PRO A 263 19.78 -0.87 3.88
C PRO A 263 21.17 -0.34 3.49
N GLU A 264 21.48 -0.23 2.20
CA GLU A 264 22.77 0.26 1.74
C GLU A 264 22.93 1.77 1.94
N THR A 265 21.87 2.54 1.70
CA THR A 265 21.85 3.99 1.88
C THR A 265 21.34 4.40 3.25
N ASN A 266 20.76 3.49 4.01
CA ASN A 266 20.07 3.74 5.28
C ASN A 266 18.85 4.67 5.13
N LEU A 267 18.19 4.66 3.97
CA LEU A 267 17.08 5.55 3.65
C LEU A 267 15.76 4.79 3.58
N ALA A 268 14.73 5.35 4.20
CA ALA A 268 13.35 4.98 3.98
C ALA A 268 12.67 6.02 3.06
N TYR A 269 11.91 5.52 2.08
CA TYR A 269 11.29 6.35 1.06
C TYR A 269 9.78 6.36 1.25
N PHE A 270 9.23 7.54 1.47
CA PHE A 270 7.81 7.74 1.72
C PHE A 270 7.18 8.55 0.61
N GLY A 271 6.00 8.13 0.17
CA GLY A 271 5.12 8.98 -0.62
C GLY A 271 4.31 9.90 0.29
N THR A 272 4.15 11.15 -0.10
CA THR A 272 3.36 12.13 0.64
C THR A 272 2.07 12.48 -0.11
N GLY A 273 1.01 12.72 0.64
CA GLY A 273 -0.30 13.05 0.14
C GLY A 273 -0.40 14.48 -0.42
N ASN A 274 -1.56 14.78 -0.94
CA ASN A 274 -1.94 16.07 -1.47
C ASN A 274 -1.82 17.20 -0.44
N PRO A 275 -1.63 18.45 -0.91
CA PRO A 275 -1.80 19.60 -0.04
C PRO A 275 -3.29 19.88 0.26
N VAL A 276 -3.59 20.46 1.40
CA VAL A 276 -4.92 20.90 1.80
C VAL A 276 -4.98 22.43 1.69
N HIS A 277 -5.97 22.99 1.08
CA HIS A 277 -7.23 22.49 0.54
C HIS A 277 -7.01 21.84 -0.84
N MET A 278 -7.37 20.59 -1.01
CA MET A 278 -6.90 19.77 -2.13
C MET A 278 -7.26 20.32 -3.52
N PHE A 279 -8.43 20.90 -3.69
CA PHE A 279 -8.90 21.43 -4.99
C PHE A 279 -8.85 22.96 -5.09
N ASP A 280 -8.21 23.64 -4.14
CA ASP A 280 -8.08 25.10 -4.13
C ASP A 280 -6.62 25.54 -4.06
N PRO A 281 -5.88 25.44 -5.18
CA PRO A 281 -4.48 25.85 -5.22
C PRO A 281 -4.26 27.35 -4.98
N GLN A 282 -5.31 28.17 -5.14
CA GLN A 282 -5.25 29.61 -4.87
C GLN A 282 -5.36 29.94 -3.39
N GLY A 283 -6.10 29.12 -2.64
CA GLY A 283 -6.18 29.23 -1.18
C GLY A 283 -4.85 28.87 -0.48
N ARG A 284 -3.92 28.25 -1.20
CA ARG A 284 -2.59 27.86 -0.72
C ARG A 284 -1.52 28.09 -1.79
N PRO A 285 -1.25 29.35 -2.14
CA PRO A 285 -0.30 29.67 -3.21
C PRO A 285 1.13 29.21 -2.87
N GLY A 286 1.87 28.82 -3.90
CA GLY A 286 3.23 28.27 -3.83
C GLY A 286 3.25 26.78 -4.18
N ASP A 287 4.45 26.21 -4.28
CA ASP A 287 4.64 24.81 -4.66
C ASP A 287 4.16 23.80 -3.57
N ASN A 288 4.06 24.24 -2.32
CA ASN A 288 3.58 23.49 -1.15
C ASN A 288 4.44 22.27 -0.78
N LEU A 289 5.76 22.46 -0.63
CA LEU A 289 6.66 21.39 -0.19
C LEU A 289 6.33 20.93 1.24
N TYR A 290 6.42 19.63 1.56
CA TYR A 290 6.79 18.50 0.71
C TYR A 290 5.56 17.64 0.39
N THR A 291 4.43 18.25 0.02
CA THR A 291 3.23 17.51 -0.41
C THR A 291 3.42 16.95 -1.82
N SER A 292 2.63 15.92 -2.18
CA SER A 292 2.67 15.23 -3.48
C SER A 292 4.09 14.87 -3.94
N SER A 293 4.89 14.35 -3.00
CA SER A 293 6.33 14.13 -3.17
C SER A 293 6.73 12.72 -2.76
N ILE A 294 7.88 12.28 -3.26
CA ILE A 294 8.67 11.23 -2.64
C ILE A 294 9.70 11.92 -1.75
N ILE A 295 9.80 11.50 -0.49
CA ILE A 295 10.79 11.98 0.47
C ILE A 295 11.66 10.81 0.93
N ALA A 296 12.96 11.02 1.02
CA ALA A 296 13.93 10.04 1.52
C ALA A 296 14.46 10.49 2.88
N LEU A 297 14.13 9.73 3.92
CA LEU A 297 14.52 10.02 5.28
C LEU A 297 15.56 9.02 5.76
N ASP A 298 16.61 9.51 6.40
CA ASP A 298 17.56 8.69 7.14
C ASP A 298 16.85 8.05 8.35
N VAL A 299 16.85 6.73 8.43
CA VAL A 299 16.06 6.02 9.46
C VAL A 299 16.57 6.21 10.89
N ASP A 300 17.84 6.59 11.05
CA ASP A 300 18.42 6.81 12.39
C ASP A 300 18.13 8.21 12.92
N THR A 301 18.03 9.21 12.05
CA THR A 301 17.95 10.62 12.44
C THR A 301 16.66 11.33 12.04
N GLY A 302 15.90 10.76 11.08
CA GLY A 302 14.72 11.41 10.50
C GLY A 302 15.06 12.58 9.56
N GLN A 303 16.35 12.80 9.25
CA GLN A 303 16.77 13.87 8.36
C GLN A 303 16.36 13.59 6.92
N LEU A 304 15.77 14.59 6.26
CA LEU A 304 15.50 14.56 4.83
C LEU A 304 16.83 14.61 4.07
N LYS A 305 17.11 13.60 3.24
CA LYS A 305 18.30 13.53 2.40
C LYS A 305 18.04 14.06 1.00
N TRP A 306 16.88 13.71 0.44
CA TRP A 306 16.40 14.25 -0.82
C TRP A 306 14.87 14.13 -0.91
N TYR A 307 14.29 14.86 -1.84
CA TYR A 307 12.89 14.75 -2.21
C TYR A 307 12.69 14.97 -3.71
N PHE A 308 11.57 14.50 -4.22
CA PHE A 308 11.09 14.80 -5.56
C PHE A 308 9.59 15.09 -5.51
N GLN A 309 9.19 16.32 -5.81
CA GLN A 309 7.79 16.69 -5.90
C GLN A 309 7.25 16.40 -7.30
N THR A 310 6.25 15.52 -7.40
CA THR A 310 5.68 15.08 -8.67
C THR A 310 4.80 16.14 -9.32
N ILE A 311 4.11 16.94 -8.51
CA ILE A 311 3.26 18.04 -8.97
C ILE A 311 3.40 19.23 -8.01
N PRO A 312 4.16 20.28 -8.36
CA PRO A 312 4.14 21.53 -7.61
C PRO A 312 2.75 22.17 -7.65
N ASN A 313 2.28 22.73 -6.53
CA ASN A 313 0.95 23.36 -6.40
C ASN A 313 -0.20 22.42 -6.86
N GLU A 314 -0.13 21.17 -6.46
CA GLU A 314 -1.07 20.12 -6.84
C GLU A 314 -2.52 20.52 -6.56
N ALA A 315 -3.47 20.15 -7.44
CA ALA A 315 -4.85 20.63 -7.40
C ALA A 315 -5.92 19.58 -7.70
N TRP A 316 -5.54 18.28 -7.78
CA TRP A 316 -6.39 17.21 -8.29
C TRP A 316 -6.54 16.02 -7.33
N ASP A 317 -5.98 16.13 -6.10
CA ASP A 317 -5.85 15.02 -5.16
C ASP A 317 -4.94 13.90 -5.72
N TYR A 318 -3.89 14.29 -6.46
CA TYR A 318 -2.89 13.34 -6.95
C TYR A 318 -1.80 13.11 -5.92
N ASP A 319 -2.19 12.42 -4.83
CA ASP A 319 -1.25 11.95 -3.84
C ASP A 319 -0.06 11.20 -4.47
N ALA A 320 1.17 11.47 -4.03
CA ALA A 320 2.33 10.68 -4.41
C ALA A 320 2.52 9.45 -3.52
N VAL A 321 1.44 8.89 -2.97
CA VAL A 321 1.47 7.82 -1.96
C VAL A 321 1.44 6.41 -2.53
N ALA A 322 1.40 6.23 -3.86
CA ALA A 322 1.50 4.90 -4.43
C ALA A 322 2.78 4.20 -3.95
N ILE A 323 2.69 2.87 -3.78
CA ILE A 323 3.78 2.09 -3.20
C ILE A 323 5.05 2.23 -4.05
N THR A 324 6.15 2.66 -3.43
CA THR A 324 7.46 2.71 -4.07
C THR A 324 8.10 1.34 -4.09
N GLN A 325 8.80 1.01 -5.19
CA GLN A 325 9.53 -0.23 -5.37
C GLN A 325 11.01 0.05 -5.60
N LEU A 326 11.89 -0.74 -4.97
CA LEU A 326 13.35 -0.64 -5.13
C LEU A 326 13.87 -1.82 -5.94
N TYR A 327 14.68 -1.52 -6.94
CA TYR A 327 15.36 -2.55 -7.73
C TYR A 327 16.65 -2.00 -8.37
N ASN A 328 17.45 -2.89 -8.93
CA ASN A 328 18.62 -2.52 -9.70
C ASN A 328 18.35 -2.89 -11.14
N GLU A 329 18.43 -1.90 -12.04
CA GLU A 329 18.14 -2.10 -13.46
C GLU A 329 19.14 -1.36 -14.34
N GLU A 330 19.35 -1.90 -15.52
CA GLU A 330 20.13 -1.24 -16.55
C GLU A 330 19.28 -0.16 -17.21
N ILE A 331 19.64 1.11 -16.98
CA ILE A 331 18.97 2.26 -17.57
C ILE A 331 20.01 3.02 -18.41
N ASN A 332 19.76 3.15 -19.71
CA ASN A 332 20.66 3.79 -20.67
C ASN A 332 22.10 3.20 -20.67
N GLY A 333 22.22 1.87 -20.50
CA GLY A 333 23.49 1.17 -20.52
C GLY A 333 24.27 1.19 -19.19
N GLU A 334 23.69 1.73 -18.12
CA GLU A 334 24.30 1.77 -16.80
C GLU A 334 23.41 1.08 -15.76
N LEU A 335 24.00 0.21 -14.94
CA LEU A 335 23.31 -0.37 -13.80
C LEU A 335 23.02 0.71 -12.76
N ARG A 336 21.73 0.99 -12.55
CA ARG A 336 21.23 2.01 -11.63
C ARG A 336 20.54 1.37 -10.43
N LYS A 337 20.70 1.98 -9.28
CA LYS A 337 19.92 1.71 -8.07
C LYS A 337 18.66 2.56 -8.12
N VAL A 338 17.53 1.91 -8.45
CA VAL A 338 16.29 2.60 -8.80
C VAL A 338 15.29 2.57 -7.66
N ILE A 339 14.61 3.68 -7.45
CA ILE A 339 13.30 3.75 -6.83
C ILE A 339 12.28 4.09 -7.91
N ALA A 340 11.17 3.35 -7.95
CA ALA A 340 10.12 3.54 -8.94
C ALA A 340 8.75 3.68 -8.30
N GLN A 341 7.85 4.37 -9.00
CA GLN A 341 6.46 4.52 -8.59
C GLN A 341 5.53 4.66 -9.80
N THR A 342 4.45 3.89 -9.84
CA THR A 342 3.26 4.20 -10.65
C THR A 342 2.46 5.26 -9.91
N ASN A 343 2.55 6.50 -10.34
CA ASN A 343 1.96 7.62 -9.61
C ASN A 343 0.50 7.87 -10.01
N ARG A 344 -0.28 8.35 -9.07
CA ARG A 344 -1.69 8.69 -9.25
C ARG A 344 -1.94 9.74 -10.32
N ASN A 345 -0.93 10.54 -10.65
CA ASN A 345 -0.99 11.55 -11.70
C ASN A 345 -0.90 11.01 -13.15
N GLY A 346 -0.80 9.67 -13.30
CA GLY A 346 -0.81 8.99 -14.59
C GLY A 346 0.56 8.65 -15.16
N PHE A 347 1.64 8.97 -14.45
CA PHE A 347 3.00 8.68 -14.88
C PHE A 347 3.64 7.58 -14.03
N PHE A 348 4.45 6.75 -14.68
CA PHE A 348 5.44 5.89 -14.05
C PHE A 348 6.76 6.65 -13.97
N TYR A 349 7.28 6.80 -12.77
CA TYR A 349 8.53 7.49 -12.51
C TYR A 349 9.60 6.54 -12.05
N THR A 350 10.86 6.85 -12.40
CA THR A 350 12.05 6.25 -11.82
C THR A 350 13.05 7.33 -11.43
N TRP A 351 13.70 7.12 -10.27
CA TRP A 351 14.74 7.98 -9.74
C TRP A 351 15.92 7.14 -9.27
N ASP A 352 17.11 7.72 -9.23
CA ASP A 352 18.24 7.16 -8.50
C ASP A 352 17.94 7.23 -7.01
N ARG A 353 17.90 6.07 -6.33
CA ARG A 353 17.44 6.00 -4.94
C ARG A 353 18.42 6.61 -3.93
N ALA A 354 19.71 6.80 -4.32
CA ALA A 354 20.69 7.37 -3.42
C ALA A 354 20.55 8.89 -3.27
N ASN A 355 20.11 9.58 -4.33
CA ASN A 355 20.16 11.05 -4.40
C ASN A 355 18.89 11.71 -4.96
N GLY A 356 17.90 10.93 -5.39
CA GLY A 356 16.64 11.43 -5.95
C GLY A 356 16.76 11.98 -7.37
N GLN A 357 17.88 11.78 -8.07
CA GLN A 357 18.02 12.19 -9.45
C GLN A 357 16.93 11.54 -10.30
N PHE A 358 16.16 12.35 -11.02
CA PHE A 358 15.19 11.87 -11.97
C PHE A 358 15.87 11.10 -13.11
N LEU A 359 15.39 9.89 -13.37
CA LEU A 359 15.91 9.04 -14.44
C LEU A 359 14.94 8.97 -15.62
N LYS A 360 13.65 8.74 -15.34
CA LYS A 360 12.63 8.61 -16.38
C LYS A 360 11.22 8.84 -15.82
N GLY A 361 10.33 9.34 -16.69
CA GLY A 361 8.89 9.43 -16.44
C GLY A 361 8.11 9.15 -17.72
N GLN A 362 7.21 8.17 -17.70
CA GLN A 362 6.41 7.76 -18.85
C GLN A 362 4.92 7.66 -18.48
N PRO A 363 4.01 8.16 -19.30
CA PRO A 363 2.58 8.00 -19.04
C PRO A 363 2.16 6.55 -19.27
N PHE A 364 1.44 5.96 -18.30
CA PHE A 364 0.86 4.62 -18.46
C PHE A 364 -0.64 4.66 -18.78
N THR A 365 -1.22 5.85 -18.77
CA THR A 365 -2.62 6.13 -19.14
C THR A 365 -2.72 7.49 -19.83
N THR A 366 -3.91 7.86 -20.27
CA THR A 366 -4.17 9.19 -20.84
C THR A 366 -4.01 10.26 -19.77
N VAL A 367 -3.20 11.27 -20.05
CA VAL A 367 -2.94 12.43 -19.17
C VAL A 367 -3.28 13.71 -19.94
N ASN A 368 -4.04 14.63 -19.34
CA ASN A 368 -4.36 15.92 -19.94
C ASN A 368 -4.20 17.11 -18.97
N TRP A 369 -3.85 16.87 -17.69
CA TRP A 369 -3.59 17.93 -16.73
C TRP A 369 -2.30 18.73 -17.03
N THR A 370 -1.34 18.10 -17.71
CA THR A 370 -0.10 18.70 -18.24
C THR A 370 0.14 18.23 -19.68
N ALA A 371 0.94 18.98 -20.43
CA ALA A 371 1.39 18.57 -21.78
C ALA A 371 2.45 17.45 -21.74
N GLY A 372 2.99 17.12 -20.56
CA GLY A 372 3.99 16.07 -20.38
C GLY A 372 4.99 16.42 -19.28
N LEU A 373 6.01 15.59 -19.15
CA LEU A 373 7.12 15.82 -18.22
C LEU A 373 8.37 16.28 -18.98
N ASP A 374 9.10 17.24 -18.41
CA ASP A 374 10.41 17.60 -18.87
C ASP A 374 11.36 16.40 -18.73
N PRO A 375 12.03 15.94 -19.80
CA PRO A 375 12.81 14.70 -19.78
C PRO A 375 14.08 14.77 -18.92
N LYS A 376 14.51 15.97 -18.52
CA LYS A 376 15.70 16.17 -17.68
C LYS A 376 15.34 16.28 -16.20
N THR A 377 14.25 16.95 -15.91
CA THR A 377 13.87 17.29 -14.52
C THR A 377 12.71 16.45 -13.99
N GLY A 378 11.90 15.82 -14.87
CA GLY A 378 10.69 15.10 -14.50
C GLY A 378 9.55 15.99 -14.01
N LYS A 379 9.70 17.30 -14.05
CA LYS A 379 8.63 18.25 -13.72
C LYS A 379 7.65 18.41 -14.89
N PRO A 380 6.42 18.84 -14.64
CA PRO A 380 5.51 19.21 -15.73
C PRO A 380 6.14 20.25 -16.66
N VAL A 381 6.02 20.08 -17.98
CA VAL A 381 6.64 21.00 -18.97
C VAL A 381 6.08 22.42 -18.89
N ASP A 382 4.88 22.57 -18.37
CA ASP A 382 4.16 23.82 -18.14
C ASP A 382 4.32 24.37 -16.70
N TYR A 383 5.27 23.81 -15.92
CA TYR A 383 5.66 24.35 -14.62
C TYR A 383 6.49 25.65 -14.76
N ASP A 384 6.09 26.71 -14.09
CA ASP A 384 6.83 27.98 -14.02
C ASP A 384 7.17 28.32 -12.55
N PRO A 385 8.45 28.23 -12.14
CA PRO A 385 8.86 28.50 -10.76
C PRO A 385 8.63 29.94 -10.28
N ARG A 386 8.26 30.88 -11.19
CA ARG A 386 7.95 32.26 -10.85
C ARG A 386 6.48 32.44 -10.46
N LYS A 387 5.62 31.43 -10.70
CA LYS A 387 4.18 31.48 -10.41
C LYS A 387 3.91 30.84 -9.06
N THR A 388 3.12 31.52 -8.26
CA THR A 388 2.62 30.97 -7.00
C THR A 388 1.37 30.09 -7.19
N VAL A 389 0.67 30.24 -8.33
CA VAL A 389 -0.39 29.33 -8.77
C VAL A 389 -0.09 28.91 -10.20
N GLN A 390 0.14 27.63 -10.41
CA GLN A 390 0.55 27.10 -11.70
C GLN A 390 -0.60 27.13 -12.72
N ASP A 391 -0.27 27.26 -14.03
CA ASP A 391 -1.31 27.33 -15.08
C ASP A 391 -2.11 26.03 -15.19
N TYR A 392 -1.48 24.87 -15.03
CA TYR A 392 -2.19 23.60 -14.97
C TYR A 392 -3.11 23.55 -13.73
N ALA A 393 -2.66 24.04 -12.58
CA ALA A 393 -3.49 24.19 -11.39
C ALA A 393 -4.61 25.23 -11.55
N GLY A 394 -4.42 26.19 -12.46
CA GLY A 394 -5.47 27.14 -12.87
C GLY A 394 -6.64 26.49 -13.61
N LYS A 395 -6.46 25.29 -14.15
CA LYS A 395 -7.54 24.43 -14.65
C LYS A 395 -8.30 23.75 -13.51
N ALA A 396 -7.78 23.83 -12.27
CA ALA A 396 -8.44 23.30 -11.10
C ALA A 396 -9.82 23.90 -10.93
N VAL A 397 -10.70 23.09 -10.40
CA VAL A 397 -12.10 23.42 -10.23
C VAL A 397 -12.25 24.54 -9.21
N ARG A 398 -12.89 25.62 -9.63
CA ARG A 398 -13.22 26.75 -8.75
C ARG A 398 -14.73 26.83 -8.55
N TYR A 399 -15.12 27.28 -7.36
CA TYR A 399 -16.52 27.62 -7.09
C TYR A 399 -17.10 28.49 -8.21
N GLY A 400 -18.27 28.10 -8.73
CA GLY A 400 -18.98 28.82 -9.78
C GLY A 400 -18.41 28.69 -11.20
N ARG A 401 -17.44 27.82 -11.45
CA ARG A 401 -16.94 27.51 -12.79
C ARG A 401 -17.55 26.24 -13.36
N LYS A 402 -17.56 26.15 -14.71
CA LYS A 402 -17.91 24.93 -15.41
C LYS A 402 -16.97 23.79 -15.01
N ALA A 403 -17.51 22.59 -14.96
CA ALA A 403 -16.72 21.39 -14.79
C ALA A 403 -15.60 21.27 -15.84
N ILE A 404 -14.49 20.69 -15.45
CA ILE A 404 -13.30 20.53 -16.29
C ILE A 404 -13.01 19.05 -16.39
N ASP A 405 -12.81 18.56 -17.63
CA ASP A 405 -12.34 17.22 -17.89
C ASP A 405 -10.86 17.11 -17.52
N VAL A 406 -10.54 16.26 -16.54
CA VAL A 406 -9.18 15.98 -16.10
C VAL A 406 -8.91 14.48 -16.13
N ARG A 407 -7.79 14.11 -16.70
CA ARG A 407 -7.32 12.73 -16.83
C ARG A 407 -5.90 12.59 -16.29
N PRO A 408 -5.66 11.55 -15.51
CA PRO A 408 -6.61 10.55 -15.01
C PRO A 408 -7.59 11.12 -13.99
N ALA A 409 -8.69 10.41 -13.74
CA ALA A 409 -9.58 10.69 -12.62
C ALA A 409 -8.83 10.48 -11.29
N HIS A 410 -9.12 11.29 -10.26
CA HIS A 410 -8.32 11.23 -9.03
C HIS A 410 -8.47 9.91 -8.26
N TYR A 411 -9.62 9.24 -8.33
CA TYR A 411 -9.80 7.90 -7.76
C TYR A 411 -9.24 6.77 -8.63
N GLY A 412 -8.86 7.09 -9.86
CA GLY A 412 -8.64 6.09 -10.90
C GLY A 412 -7.30 5.41 -10.91
N MET A 413 -6.32 5.87 -10.17
CA MET A 413 -4.94 5.40 -10.36
C MET A 413 -4.43 4.57 -9.19
N PRO A 414 -3.28 3.88 -9.32
CA PRO A 414 -2.68 3.19 -8.20
C PRO A 414 -2.49 4.13 -7.01
N THR A 415 -2.97 3.73 -5.85
CA THR A 415 -2.80 4.48 -4.60
C THR A 415 -2.10 3.61 -3.56
N PHE A 416 -2.83 3.07 -2.61
CA PHE A 416 -2.28 2.18 -1.57
C PHE A 416 -2.18 0.71 -2.01
N MET A 417 -2.74 0.36 -3.17
CA MET A 417 -2.72 -1.01 -3.67
C MET A 417 -1.30 -1.37 -4.10
N PRO A 418 -0.73 -2.46 -3.57
CA PRO A 418 0.60 -2.88 -3.96
C PRO A 418 0.69 -3.31 -5.42
N ASN A 419 1.74 -2.85 -6.09
CA ASN A 419 2.19 -3.39 -7.36
C ASN A 419 3.10 -4.59 -7.11
N THR A 420 3.33 -5.43 -8.12
CA THR A 420 4.37 -6.47 -8.04
C THR A 420 5.50 -6.19 -9.02
N TYR A 421 6.75 -6.29 -8.55
CA TYR A 421 7.93 -6.28 -9.41
C TYR A 421 8.43 -7.72 -9.61
N ASP A 422 8.51 -8.15 -10.87
CA ASP A 422 9.06 -9.44 -11.25
C ASP A 422 10.53 -9.30 -11.68
N PRO A 423 11.50 -9.71 -10.85
CA PRO A 423 12.92 -9.54 -11.15
C PRO A 423 13.40 -10.43 -12.31
N THR A 424 12.63 -11.46 -12.69
CA THR A 424 13.00 -12.35 -13.79
C THR A 424 12.56 -11.84 -15.15
N ARG A 425 11.59 -10.93 -15.16
CA ARG A 425 11.02 -10.29 -16.36
C ARG A 425 11.35 -8.82 -16.47
N HIS A 426 11.90 -8.21 -15.41
CA HIS A 426 12.13 -6.78 -15.31
C HIS A 426 10.85 -5.97 -15.53
N LEU A 427 9.71 -6.48 -15.02
CA LEU A 427 8.40 -5.86 -15.17
C LEU A 427 7.79 -5.50 -13.82
N THR A 428 7.26 -4.29 -13.72
CA THR A 428 6.31 -3.92 -12.67
C THR A 428 4.89 -4.11 -13.18
N TYR A 429 4.13 -5.01 -12.53
CA TYR A 429 2.70 -5.16 -12.80
C TYR A 429 1.91 -4.36 -11.77
N PHE A 430 0.89 -3.68 -12.25
CA PHE A 430 0.04 -2.81 -11.44
C PHE A 430 -1.41 -2.95 -11.86
N ASN A 431 -2.31 -2.66 -10.95
CA ASN A 431 -3.70 -2.41 -11.27
C ASN A 431 -4.01 -0.92 -11.15
N ALA A 432 -4.97 -0.48 -11.94
CA ALA A 432 -5.48 0.87 -11.89
C ALA A 432 -6.97 0.86 -12.21
N MET A 433 -7.67 1.85 -11.72
CA MET A 433 -8.96 2.22 -12.24
C MET A 433 -8.73 3.39 -13.20
N ILE A 434 -9.04 3.20 -14.48
CA ILE A 434 -8.94 4.26 -15.47
C ILE A 434 -10.32 4.82 -15.77
N GLY A 435 -10.42 6.13 -15.86
CA GLY A 435 -11.68 6.81 -16.11
C GLY A 435 -11.48 8.27 -16.42
N GLU A 436 -12.56 8.87 -16.91
CA GLU A 436 -12.67 10.29 -17.17
C GLU A 436 -13.47 10.91 -16.04
N ALA A 437 -13.01 12.03 -15.50
CA ALA A 437 -13.76 12.74 -14.49
C ALA A 437 -13.87 14.22 -14.82
N ASN A 438 -15.05 14.73 -14.60
CA ASN A 438 -15.30 16.15 -14.58
C ASN A 438 -15.35 16.61 -13.14
N TYR A 439 -14.60 17.64 -12.82
CA TYR A 439 -14.56 18.20 -11.48
C TYR A 439 -15.24 19.55 -11.43
N PHE A 440 -15.93 19.82 -10.35
CA PHE A 440 -16.35 21.16 -9.99
C PHE A 440 -16.36 21.37 -8.48
N ASN A 441 -16.07 22.59 -8.06
CA ASN A 441 -16.07 22.96 -6.66
C ASN A 441 -17.38 23.64 -6.31
N SER A 442 -18.10 23.12 -5.32
CA SER A 442 -19.42 23.61 -4.92
C SER A 442 -19.41 24.62 -3.77
N ARG A 443 -18.27 24.80 -3.09
CA ARG A 443 -18.15 25.75 -1.96
C ARG A 443 -16.77 26.39 -1.94
N PRO A 444 -16.67 27.72 -1.70
CA PRO A 444 -15.39 28.35 -1.44
C PRO A 444 -14.82 27.87 -0.10
N ALA A 445 -13.50 27.73 -0.03
CA ALA A 445 -12.82 27.66 1.25
C ALA A 445 -13.09 28.94 2.04
N ASP A 446 -13.42 28.82 3.31
CA ASP A 446 -13.47 29.95 4.24
C ASP A 446 -12.37 29.78 5.28
N PRO A 447 -11.18 30.36 5.04
CA PRO A 447 -10.05 30.25 5.97
C PRO A 447 -10.36 30.84 7.34
N ALA A 448 -11.26 31.85 7.40
CA ALA A 448 -11.65 32.48 8.65
C ALA A 448 -12.49 31.58 9.55
N LYS A 449 -13.20 30.62 8.95
CA LYS A 449 -14.00 29.61 9.68
C LYS A 449 -13.30 28.26 9.82
N GLY A 450 -12.08 28.12 9.30
CA GLY A 450 -11.39 26.83 9.25
C GLY A 450 -12.16 25.77 8.46
N THR A 451 -13.10 26.18 7.62
CA THR A 451 -13.84 25.26 6.76
C THR A 451 -13.05 25.05 5.48
N PRO A 452 -12.62 23.82 5.21
CA PRO A 452 -12.05 23.47 3.93
C PRO A 452 -13.09 23.77 2.84
N GLY A 453 -12.63 24.10 1.64
CA GLY A 453 -13.45 24.13 0.43
C GLY A 453 -13.95 22.73 0.12
N THR A 454 -14.76 22.16 1.01
CA THR A 454 -15.31 20.82 0.91
C THR A 454 -16.52 20.87 0.03
N GLY A 455 -16.37 20.40 -1.15
CA GLY A 455 -17.51 20.27 -2.02
C GLY A 455 -17.11 20.27 -3.47
N PHE A 456 -16.04 19.53 -3.77
CA PHE A 456 -15.91 19.07 -5.14
C PHE A 456 -16.90 17.94 -5.36
N ARG A 457 -17.41 17.85 -6.56
CA ARG A 457 -18.10 16.67 -7.06
C ARG A 457 -17.32 16.16 -8.24
N GLU A 458 -17.01 14.91 -8.22
CA GLU A 458 -16.53 14.18 -9.36
C GLU A 458 -17.72 13.66 -10.12
N ILE A 459 -17.84 14.03 -11.37
CA ILE A 459 -18.89 13.55 -12.27
C ILE A 459 -18.21 12.61 -13.25
N TYR A 460 -18.55 11.36 -13.15
CA TYR A 460 -18.21 10.39 -14.16
C TYR A 460 -19.27 10.46 -15.26
N CYS A 461 -18.88 10.93 -16.44
CA CYS A 461 -19.70 10.91 -17.65
C CYS A 461 -21.11 11.51 -17.49
N GLY A 462 -21.27 12.80 -17.44
CA GLY A 462 -22.56 13.47 -17.41
C GLY A 462 -22.63 14.65 -18.39
N GLU A 463 -23.77 14.85 -19.03
CA GLU A 463 -24.08 16.15 -19.61
C GLU A 463 -24.35 17.14 -18.49
N HIS A 464 -23.65 18.28 -18.53
CA HIS A 464 -23.84 19.36 -17.58
C HIS A 464 -25.13 20.13 -17.90
N THR A 465 -26.07 20.15 -16.96
CA THR A 465 -27.15 21.13 -17.00
C THR A 465 -26.67 22.44 -16.34
N LYS A 466 -27.22 23.57 -16.77
CA LYS A 466 -26.78 24.90 -16.33
C LYS A 466 -26.96 25.18 -14.82
N ASP A 467 -27.68 24.31 -14.11
CA ASP A 467 -28.13 24.51 -12.74
C ASP A 467 -27.45 23.54 -11.74
N ASP A 468 -26.38 22.83 -12.14
CA ASP A 468 -25.72 21.78 -11.34
C ASP A 468 -25.00 22.27 -10.06
N ALA A 469 -25.13 23.54 -9.71
CA ALA A 469 -24.46 24.10 -8.53
C ALA A 469 -25.08 23.68 -7.18
N VAL A 470 -26.28 23.08 -7.15
CA VAL A 470 -27.06 22.94 -5.90
C VAL A 470 -27.74 21.58 -5.71
N GLU A 471 -27.98 20.81 -6.77
CA GLU A 471 -28.71 19.54 -6.65
C GLU A 471 -27.77 18.31 -6.58
N PRO A 472 -28.18 17.22 -5.89
CA PRO A 472 -27.45 15.96 -5.93
C PRO A 472 -27.46 15.45 -7.38
N ILE A 473 -26.27 15.27 -7.95
CA ILE A 473 -26.12 14.81 -9.32
C ILE A 473 -26.73 13.42 -9.42
N VAL A 474 -27.85 13.35 -10.09
CA VAL A 474 -28.42 12.10 -10.57
C VAL A 474 -27.56 11.67 -11.75
N ARG A 475 -26.86 10.57 -11.57
CA ARG A 475 -26.09 9.95 -12.62
C ARG A 475 -26.99 9.55 -13.76
N ASN A 476 -26.73 10.09 -14.92
CA ASN A 476 -27.35 9.60 -16.11
C ASN A 476 -26.55 8.38 -16.60
N VAL A 477 -26.82 7.22 -16.02
CA VAL A 477 -26.27 5.92 -16.41
C VAL A 477 -26.70 5.55 -17.84
N THR A 478 -27.50 6.36 -18.49
CA THR A 478 -28.11 6.08 -19.79
C THR A 478 -27.29 6.55 -21.00
N ASN A 479 -26.12 7.20 -20.78
CA ASN A 479 -25.26 7.52 -21.92
C ASN A 479 -24.39 6.31 -22.30
N PRO A 480 -24.71 5.57 -23.39
CA PRO A 480 -23.95 4.37 -23.78
C PRO A 480 -22.52 4.69 -24.27
N ASN A 481 -22.20 5.98 -24.48
CA ASN A 481 -20.86 6.44 -24.87
C ASN A 481 -20.02 6.87 -23.66
N CYS A 482 -20.59 6.85 -22.48
CA CYS A 482 -19.89 7.14 -21.25
C CYS A 482 -19.02 5.95 -20.86
N LYS A 483 -17.73 6.06 -21.02
CA LYS A 483 -16.80 5.11 -20.45
C LYS A 483 -16.65 5.41 -18.96
N VAL A 484 -17.53 4.82 -18.17
CA VAL A 484 -17.40 4.72 -16.72
C VAL A 484 -15.99 4.18 -16.42
N SER A 485 -15.44 4.51 -15.25
CA SER A 485 -14.19 3.92 -14.76
C SER A 485 -14.19 2.42 -15.02
N HIS A 486 -13.11 1.92 -15.55
CA HIS A 486 -12.91 0.49 -15.78
C HIS A 486 -11.54 0.07 -15.24
N GLY A 487 -11.33 -1.22 -15.07
CA GLY A 487 -10.09 -1.77 -14.55
C GLY A 487 -9.01 -1.83 -15.61
N LEU A 488 -7.76 -1.62 -15.19
CA LEU A 488 -6.57 -1.86 -15.95
C LEU A 488 -5.61 -2.72 -15.13
N LEU A 489 -5.24 -3.89 -15.63
CA LEU A 489 -4.05 -4.62 -15.20
C LEU A 489 -2.95 -4.32 -16.23
N GLY A 490 -1.90 -3.62 -15.79
CA GLY A 490 -0.80 -3.19 -16.65
C GLY A 490 0.52 -3.88 -16.29
N GLY A 491 1.45 -3.89 -17.24
CA GLY A 491 2.85 -4.29 -17.03
C GLY A 491 3.77 -3.26 -17.67
N ILE A 492 4.66 -2.69 -16.86
CA ILE A 492 5.64 -1.66 -17.26
C ILE A 492 7.04 -2.28 -17.24
N ASP A 493 7.79 -2.10 -18.33
CA ASP A 493 9.21 -2.47 -18.33
C ASP A 493 9.97 -1.51 -17.41
N ALA A 494 10.62 -2.06 -16.39
CA ALA A 494 11.29 -1.29 -15.35
C ALA A 494 12.51 -0.50 -15.86
N ARG A 495 13.05 -0.91 -17.03
CA ARG A 495 14.23 -0.29 -17.66
C ARG A 495 13.85 0.90 -18.55
N THR A 496 12.74 0.76 -19.27
CA THR A 496 12.30 1.78 -20.24
C THR A 496 11.19 2.67 -19.72
N GLY A 497 10.40 2.20 -18.74
CA GLY A 497 9.19 2.85 -18.25
C GLY A 497 7.98 2.66 -19.17
N ASP A 498 8.13 1.93 -20.27
CA ASP A 498 7.05 1.74 -21.23
C ASP A 498 6.02 0.72 -20.74
N THR A 499 4.77 1.00 -20.96
CA THR A 499 3.70 0.03 -20.70
C THR A 499 3.66 -0.99 -21.82
N VAL A 500 4.16 -2.20 -21.54
CA VAL A 500 4.31 -3.30 -22.50
C VAL A 500 3.17 -4.32 -22.43
N LYS A 501 2.35 -4.27 -21.39
CA LYS A 501 1.19 -5.15 -21.23
C LYS A 501 0.01 -4.35 -20.71
N LYS A 502 -1.20 -4.65 -21.27
CA LYS A 502 -2.46 -4.05 -20.84
C LYS A 502 -3.59 -5.08 -20.95
N LEU A 503 -4.36 -5.19 -19.90
CA LEU A 503 -5.63 -5.90 -19.88
C LEU A 503 -6.67 -4.97 -19.23
N GLU A 504 -7.63 -4.53 -20.02
CA GLU A 504 -8.76 -3.73 -19.53
C GLU A 504 -9.90 -4.66 -19.12
N SER A 505 -10.58 -4.32 -18.04
CA SER A 505 -11.74 -5.04 -17.51
C SER A 505 -12.85 -4.06 -17.17
N TYR A 506 -14.09 -4.55 -17.24
CA TYR A 506 -15.25 -3.71 -16.89
C TYR A 506 -15.21 -3.28 -15.43
N TYR A 507 -14.91 -4.21 -14.52
CA TYR A 507 -14.79 -3.91 -13.10
C TYR A 507 -13.35 -3.58 -12.73
N PRO A 508 -13.11 -2.45 -12.05
CA PRO A 508 -11.78 -2.11 -11.54
C PRO A 508 -11.38 -3.00 -10.36
N ALA A 509 -10.08 -3.10 -10.14
CA ALA A 509 -9.51 -3.79 -9.00
C ALA A 509 -9.18 -2.79 -7.88
N TYR A 510 -9.57 -3.14 -6.66
CA TYR A 510 -9.21 -2.39 -5.44
C TYR A 510 -8.20 -3.14 -4.56
N SER A 511 -7.82 -4.35 -4.93
CA SER A 511 -6.75 -5.11 -4.27
C SER A 511 -5.39 -4.81 -4.89
N GLY A 512 -4.31 -5.18 -4.19
CA GLY A 512 -2.99 -5.21 -4.82
C GLY A 512 -2.82 -6.35 -5.82
N VAL A 513 -1.71 -6.35 -6.54
CA VAL A 513 -1.30 -7.40 -7.47
C VAL A 513 -0.18 -8.21 -6.82
N LEU A 514 -0.41 -9.49 -6.54
CA LEU A 514 0.61 -10.44 -6.07
C LEU A 514 1.20 -11.19 -7.26
N GLY A 515 2.53 -11.16 -7.41
CA GLY A 515 3.25 -11.97 -8.40
C GLY A 515 3.91 -13.20 -7.79
N THR A 516 3.98 -14.31 -8.53
CA THR A 516 4.66 -15.54 -8.08
C THR A 516 5.58 -16.11 -9.16
N ALA A 517 6.59 -16.88 -8.74
CA ALA A 517 7.47 -17.61 -9.67
C ALA A 517 6.72 -18.70 -10.45
N GLY A 518 5.52 -19.09 -10.02
CA GLY A 518 4.62 -19.98 -10.77
C GLY A 518 4.09 -19.40 -12.09
N GLY A 519 4.47 -18.19 -12.43
CA GLY A 519 4.05 -17.51 -13.65
C GLY A 519 2.72 -16.80 -13.54
N LEU A 520 2.25 -16.51 -12.33
CA LEU A 520 0.90 -16.03 -12.04
C LEU A 520 0.91 -14.64 -11.41
N LEU A 521 -0.16 -13.89 -11.68
CA LEU A 521 -0.57 -12.69 -10.97
C LEU A 521 -1.93 -12.96 -10.31
N PHE A 522 -2.06 -12.61 -9.03
CA PHE A 522 -3.34 -12.68 -8.31
C PHE A 522 -3.80 -11.27 -7.97
N MET A 523 -5.06 -10.98 -8.23
CA MET A 523 -5.71 -9.73 -7.84
C MET A 523 -7.22 -9.91 -7.70
N GLY A 524 -7.88 -8.96 -7.04
CA GLY A 524 -9.32 -8.96 -6.89
C GLY A 524 -9.97 -7.68 -7.40
N ASP A 525 -11.21 -7.80 -7.86
CA ASP A 525 -12.02 -6.68 -8.34
C ASP A 525 -13.07 -6.22 -7.31
N ILE A 526 -13.76 -5.12 -7.64
CA ILE A 526 -14.79 -4.55 -6.76
C ILE A 526 -16.04 -5.42 -6.61
N MET A 527 -16.24 -6.40 -7.51
CA MET A 527 -17.32 -7.38 -7.40
C MET A 527 -16.98 -8.54 -6.46
N GLY A 528 -15.83 -8.48 -5.79
CA GLY A 528 -15.41 -9.54 -4.87
C GLY A 528 -14.89 -10.78 -5.59
N LYS A 529 -14.50 -10.68 -6.83
CA LYS A 529 -13.88 -11.77 -7.58
C LYS A 529 -12.36 -11.70 -7.42
N ILE A 530 -11.75 -12.77 -6.89
CA ILE A 530 -10.31 -12.98 -6.97
C ILE A 530 -9.98 -13.77 -8.24
N SER A 531 -8.96 -13.34 -8.96
CA SER A 531 -8.54 -13.96 -10.22
C SER A 531 -7.04 -14.22 -10.25
N ALA A 532 -6.64 -15.26 -10.97
CA ALA A 532 -5.27 -15.55 -11.33
C ALA A 532 -5.07 -15.36 -12.84
N PHE A 533 -4.03 -14.60 -13.20
CA PHE A 533 -3.68 -14.30 -14.59
C PHE A 533 -2.30 -14.86 -14.90
N ASP A 534 -2.11 -15.29 -16.15
CA ASP A 534 -0.79 -15.59 -16.69
C ASP A 534 0.02 -14.30 -16.86
N LYS A 535 1.21 -14.23 -16.28
CA LYS A 535 2.07 -13.03 -16.35
C LYS A 535 2.49 -12.65 -17.79
N ASP A 536 2.61 -13.64 -18.66
CA ASP A 536 3.14 -13.41 -20.01
C ASP A 536 2.04 -13.03 -20.99
N THR A 537 0.90 -13.70 -20.94
CA THR A 537 -0.22 -13.50 -21.89
C THR A 537 -1.31 -12.58 -21.34
N MET A 538 -1.35 -12.31 -20.04
CA MET A 538 -2.42 -11.61 -19.33
C MET A 538 -3.77 -12.35 -19.36
N GLN A 539 -3.79 -13.62 -19.81
CA GLN A 539 -5.00 -14.44 -19.82
C GLN A 539 -5.41 -14.82 -18.39
N GLN A 540 -6.70 -14.67 -18.07
CA GLN A 540 -7.26 -15.20 -16.84
C GLN A 540 -7.31 -16.72 -16.91
N LEU A 541 -6.64 -17.39 -15.95
CA LEU A 541 -6.55 -18.85 -15.84
C LEU A 541 -7.47 -19.44 -14.77
N TRP A 542 -7.86 -18.64 -13.79
CA TRP A 542 -8.72 -19.03 -12.70
C TRP A 542 -9.40 -17.82 -12.08
N SER A 543 -10.60 -18.02 -11.53
CA SER A 543 -11.26 -17.02 -10.70
C SER A 543 -12.19 -17.68 -9.68
N PHE A 544 -12.50 -16.92 -8.62
CA PHE A 544 -13.42 -17.33 -7.58
C PHE A 544 -14.22 -16.11 -7.09
N ASP A 545 -15.54 -16.25 -7.06
CA ASP A 545 -16.45 -15.22 -6.55
C ASP A 545 -16.62 -15.41 -5.04
N THR A 546 -16.14 -14.43 -4.26
CA THR A 546 -16.14 -14.52 -2.79
C THR A 546 -17.48 -14.14 -2.17
N GLY A 547 -18.38 -13.52 -2.94
CA GLY A 547 -19.68 -13.03 -2.49
C GLY A 547 -19.62 -11.78 -1.62
N THR A 548 -18.44 -11.17 -1.46
CA THR A 548 -18.26 -9.92 -0.71
C THR A 548 -17.14 -9.10 -1.32
N GLN A 549 -17.29 -7.79 -1.32
CA GLN A 549 -16.24 -6.89 -1.77
C GLN A 549 -14.99 -7.02 -0.90
N PHE A 550 -13.82 -6.68 -1.46
CA PHE A 550 -12.57 -6.60 -0.70
C PHE A 550 -11.57 -5.62 -1.30
N ALA A 551 -10.71 -5.13 -0.43
CA ALA A 551 -9.58 -4.27 -0.78
C ALA A 551 -8.27 -4.81 -0.14
N GLY A 552 -8.30 -5.99 0.47
CA GLY A 552 -7.13 -6.67 1.01
C GLY A 552 -6.18 -7.11 -0.10
N ASN A 553 -4.87 -7.00 0.15
CA ASN A 553 -3.87 -7.47 -0.79
C ASN A 553 -3.71 -8.99 -0.68
N PRO A 554 -3.76 -9.76 -1.79
CA PRO A 554 -3.39 -11.17 -1.78
C PRO A 554 -1.93 -11.33 -1.37
N MET A 555 -1.65 -12.37 -0.56
CA MET A 555 -0.30 -12.79 -0.22
C MET A 555 -0.18 -14.31 -0.35
N THR A 556 1.05 -14.83 -0.32
CA THR A 556 1.30 -16.26 -0.42
C THR A 556 2.31 -16.73 0.62
N TYR A 557 2.14 -17.95 1.06
CA TYR A 557 3.03 -18.63 2.00
C TYR A 557 3.04 -20.13 1.73
N SER A 558 3.92 -20.87 2.39
CA SER A 558 3.85 -22.35 2.36
C SER A 558 4.00 -22.96 3.75
N VAL A 559 3.32 -24.09 3.94
CA VAL A 559 3.42 -24.93 5.14
C VAL A 559 3.50 -26.38 4.67
N ASP A 560 4.45 -27.13 5.23
CA ASP A 560 4.70 -28.55 4.89
C ASP A 560 4.87 -28.78 3.37
N GLY A 561 5.54 -27.81 2.70
CA GLY A 561 5.79 -27.85 1.25
C GLY A 561 4.58 -27.54 0.38
N LYS A 562 3.43 -27.18 0.96
CA LYS A 562 2.21 -26.80 0.25
C LYS A 562 2.06 -25.28 0.23
N GLN A 563 1.88 -24.73 -0.96
CA GLN A 563 1.65 -23.30 -1.17
C GLN A 563 0.19 -22.92 -0.99
N TYR A 564 -0.03 -21.75 -0.40
CA TYR A 564 -1.35 -21.16 -0.18
C TYR A 564 -1.37 -19.72 -0.65
N ILE A 565 -2.56 -19.28 -1.10
CA ILE A 565 -2.89 -17.87 -1.36
C ILE A 565 -3.87 -17.42 -0.30
N ALA A 566 -3.57 -16.35 0.40
CA ALA A 566 -4.42 -15.81 1.47
C ALA A 566 -4.73 -14.33 1.23
N LEU A 567 -5.94 -13.93 1.64
CA LEU A 567 -6.38 -12.54 1.62
C LEU A 567 -7.45 -12.31 2.67
N THR A 568 -7.58 -11.05 3.11
CA THR A 568 -8.72 -10.63 3.91
C THR A 568 -9.79 -10.02 3.01
N LEU A 569 -11.02 -10.36 3.30
CA LEU A 569 -12.21 -9.91 2.61
C LEU A 569 -13.02 -8.99 3.51
N GLY A 570 -13.84 -8.16 2.91
CA GLY A 570 -14.83 -7.37 3.61
C GLY A 570 -14.64 -5.87 3.45
N GLY A 571 -15.70 -5.19 3.74
CA GLY A 571 -15.79 -3.76 3.63
C GLY A 571 -16.24 -3.29 2.26
N ARG A 572 -16.55 -2.02 2.25
CA ARG A 572 -17.05 -1.30 1.10
C ARG A 572 -15.90 -0.47 0.55
N PRO A 573 -15.42 -0.68 -0.67
CA PRO A 573 -14.48 0.25 -1.27
C PRO A 573 -15.08 1.65 -1.51
N GLY A 574 -16.22 1.92 -0.98
CA GLY A 574 -16.85 3.18 -0.59
C GLY A 574 -16.99 4.31 -1.61
N ARG A 575 -16.43 4.20 -2.81
CA ARG A 575 -16.27 5.36 -3.70
C ARG A 575 -16.89 5.19 -5.09
N ASP A 576 -17.22 3.94 -5.48
CA ASP A 576 -17.76 3.63 -6.81
C ASP A 576 -19.23 3.24 -6.81
N GLU A 577 -19.93 3.53 -5.71
CA GLU A 577 -21.36 3.21 -5.55
C GLU A 577 -22.19 3.61 -6.73
N ALA A 578 -21.74 4.60 -7.35
CA ALA A 578 -22.48 5.18 -8.38
C ALA A 578 -22.00 4.79 -9.78
N SER A 579 -20.74 4.32 -9.91
CA SER A 579 -20.26 3.75 -11.16
C SER A 579 -20.70 2.29 -11.29
N PHE A 580 -20.81 1.58 -10.16
CA PHE A 580 -21.13 0.16 -10.11
C PHE A 580 -22.16 -0.11 -8.99
N PRO A 581 -23.44 0.30 -9.18
CA PRO A 581 -24.48 0.11 -8.17
C PRO A 581 -24.67 -1.37 -7.80
N GLU A 582 -24.45 -2.30 -8.72
CA GLU A 582 -24.54 -3.74 -8.48
C GLU A 582 -23.49 -4.24 -7.47
N ALA A 583 -22.33 -3.58 -7.39
CA ALA A 583 -21.34 -3.90 -6.36
C ALA A 583 -21.83 -3.57 -4.95
N MET A 584 -22.82 -2.70 -4.85
CA MET A 584 -23.43 -2.32 -3.57
C MET A 584 -24.44 -3.34 -3.05
N GLU A 585 -24.92 -4.22 -3.92
CA GLU A 585 -25.84 -5.30 -3.56
C GLU A 585 -25.10 -6.46 -2.88
N LEU A 586 -23.76 -6.52 -3.01
CA LEU A 586 -22.94 -7.53 -2.36
C LEU A 586 -22.96 -7.36 -0.84
N GLY A 587 -23.11 -8.47 -0.14
CA GLY A 587 -23.01 -8.49 1.30
C GLY A 587 -21.65 -8.05 1.81
N GLN A 588 -21.63 -7.47 3.02
CA GLN A 588 -20.39 -7.05 3.67
C GLN A 588 -20.03 -8.08 4.76
N SER A 589 -19.07 -8.93 4.48
CA SER A 589 -18.58 -9.92 5.43
C SER A 589 -17.08 -9.76 5.60
N VAL A 590 -16.62 -9.64 6.85
CA VAL A 590 -15.19 -9.55 7.16
C VAL A 590 -14.66 -10.93 7.47
N MET A 591 -13.78 -11.43 6.62
CA MET A 591 -13.22 -12.77 6.77
C MET A 591 -11.79 -12.87 6.23
N LEU A 592 -11.08 -13.87 6.72
CA LEU A 592 -9.88 -14.41 6.10
C LEU A 592 -10.29 -15.56 5.19
N MET A 593 -9.77 -15.58 3.97
CA MET A 593 -9.95 -16.69 3.03
C MET A 593 -8.58 -17.19 2.56
N VAL A 594 -8.43 -18.51 2.50
CA VAL A 594 -7.18 -19.18 2.11
C VAL A 594 -7.48 -20.23 1.06
N PHE A 595 -6.71 -20.18 -0.04
CA PHE A 595 -6.78 -21.11 -1.17
C PHE A 595 -5.52 -21.98 -1.22
N GLY A 596 -5.64 -23.17 -1.80
CA GLY A 596 -4.54 -24.09 -2.10
C GLY A 596 -5.00 -25.18 -3.09
N LEU A 597 -4.08 -26.01 -3.52
CA LEU A 597 -4.34 -27.13 -4.45
C LEU A 597 -5.07 -28.29 -3.78
#